data_f207d33a20a65af1b539ba410e46105c
#
_entry.id   f207d33a20a65af1b539ba410e46105c
#
_cell.length_a   1.000
_cell.length_b   1.000
_cell.length_c   1.000
_cell.angle_alpha   90.00
_cell.angle_beta   90.00
_cell.angle_gamma   90.00
#
_symmetry.space_group_name_H-M   'P 1'
#
loop_
_entity.id
_entity.type
_entity.pdbx_description
1 polymer ?
#
loop_
_entity_poly.entity_id
_entity_poly.type
_entity_poly.pdbx_seq_one_letter_code
_entity_poly.pdbx_strand_id
1 'polypeptide(L)'
;MNCWKYSEKGYNNTTYNAISRHVFLPSVEEVSNLVDLNNANKVYDFLKGTNNSLYHMWFRDGYTGSPRSAMYLSYSFRSMNKDLITDAGIGARPAFVINLSKVNYTVTGSVNYK
;
A
#
# COMPACT_ATOMS: atom_id res chain seq x y z
N MET A 1 -12.21 6.19 17.11
CA MET A 1 -11.60 6.13 15.76
C MET A 1 -12.68 5.79 14.76
N ASN A 2 -12.80 6.54 13.68
CA ASN A 2 -13.78 6.27 12.63
C ASN A 2 -13.30 5.12 11.75
N CYS A 3 -14.23 4.27 11.33
CA CYS A 3 -13.95 3.26 10.33
C CYS A 3 -13.74 3.91 8.96
N TRP A 4 -12.85 3.37 8.17
CA TRP A 4 -12.61 3.82 6.81
C TRP A 4 -13.26 2.86 5.81
N LYS A 5 -13.88 3.41 4.77
CA LYS A 5 -14.41 2.61 3.67
C LYS A 5 -13.34 2.43 2.60
N TYR A 6 -13.13 1.20 2.18
CA TYR A 6 -12.25 0.91 1.06
C TYR A 6 -12.90 1.33 -0.25
N SER A 7 -12.04 1.63 -1.23
CA SER A 7 -12.47 1.79 -2.60
C SER A 7 -13.10 0.49 -3.12
N GLU A 8 -14.16 0.62 -3.92
CA GLU A 8 -14.79 -0.51 -4.59
C GLU A 8 -14.01 -0.98 -5.82
N LYS A 9 -13.05 -0.18 -6.27
CA LYS A 9 -12.22 -0.48 -7.45
C LYS A 9 -10.80 -0.76 -7.04
N GLY A 10 -10.27 -1.84 -7.52
CA GLY A 10 -8.87 -2.21 -7.38
C GLY A 10 -8.09 -1.99 -8.67
N TYR A 11 -6.88 -2.49 -8.66
CA TYR A 11 -6.00 -2.47 -9.82
C TYR A 11 -6.62 -3.22 -11.00
N ASN A 12 -6.46 -2.69 -12.21
CA ASN A 12 -7.05 -3.22 -13.46
C ASN A 12 -8.58 -3.29 -13.43
N ASN A 13 -9.22 -2.30 -12.82
CA ASN A 13 -10.68 -2.20 -12.74
C ASN A 13 -11.36 -3.37 -12.01
N THR A 14 -10.64 -4.12 -11.21
CA THR A 14 -11.24 -5.12 -10.34
C THR A 14 -12.19 -4.44 -9.36
N THR A 15 -13.40 -4.95 -9.24
CA THR A 15 -14.42 -4.39 -8.35
C THR A 15 -14.53 -5.26 -7.10
N TYR A 16 -14.54 -4.61 -5.93
CA TYR A 16 -14.71 -5.25 -4.63
C TYR A 16 -15.90 -4.65 -3.90
N ASN A 17 -16.49 -5.43 -3.02
CA ASN A 17 -17.48 -4.92 -2.10
C ASN A 17 -16.80 -3.97 -1.09
N ALA A 18 -17.40 -2.80 -0.90
CA ALA A 18 -16.91 -1.84 0.08
C ALA A 18 -17.09 -2.39 1.50
N ILE A 19 -16.04 -2.33 2.29
CA ILE A 19 -16.08 -2.70 3.71
C ILE A 19 -15.47 -1.58 4.55
N SER A 20 -15.88 -1.52 5.81
CA SER A 20 -15.34 -0.55 6.77
C SER A 20 -14.40 -1.24 7.74
N ARG A 21 -13.20 -0.67 7.91
CA ARG A 21 -12.16 -1.18 8.82
C ARG A 21 -11.41 -0.02 9.46
N HIS A 22 -10.94 -0.23 10.68
CA HIS A 22 -10.05 0.73 11.35
C HIS A 22 -8.60 0.62 10.84
N VAL A 23 -8.18 -0.61 10.57
CA VAL A 23 -6.85 -0.92 10.02
C VAL A 23 -7.05 -1.76 8.76
N PHE A 24 -6.26 -1.48 7.73
CA PHE A 24 -6.41 -2.10 6.41
C PHE A 24 -5.06 -2.17 5.68
N LEU A 25 -4.99 -3.01 4.65
CA LEU A 25 -3.89 -2.96 3.68
C LEU A 25 -4.20 -1.84 2.67
N PRO A 26 -3.21 -1.01 2.32
CA PRO A 26 -3.44 0.03 1.32
C PRO A 26 -3.68 -0.55 -0.07
N SER A 27 -4.49 0.13 -0.86
CA SER A 27 -4.69 -0.20 -2.27
C SER A 27 -3.59 0.40 -3.14
N VAL A 28 -3.46 -0.11 -4.37
CA VAL A 28 -2.58 0.49 -5.39
C VAL A 28 -2.95 1.96 -5.61
N GLU A 29 -4.24 2.26 -5.72
CA GLU A 29 -4.72 3.63 -5.91
C GLU A 29 -4.31 4.55 -4.75
N GLU A 30 -4.50 4.11 -3.51
CA GLU A 30 -4.13 4.89 -2.32
C GLU A 30 -2.63 5.16 -2.27
N VAL A 31 -1.81 4.16 -2.54
CA VAL A 31 -0.35 4.33 -2.56
C VAL A 31 0.10 5.19 -3.74
N SER A 32 -0.55 5.09 -4.91
CA SER A 32 -0.22 5.91 -6.08
C SER A 32 -0.43 7.41 -5.84
N ASN A 33 -1.29 7.77 -4.90
CA ASN A 33 -1.46 9.17 -4.49
C ASN A 33 -0.27 9.71 -3.70
N LEU A 34 0.55 8.84 -3.12
CA LEU A 34 1.69 9.21 -2.27
C LEU A 34 3.04 8.96 -2.97
N VAL A 35 3.08 7.98 -3.86
CA VAL A 35 4.32 7.48 -4.47
C VAL A 35 4.14 7.41 -5.98
N ASP A 36 5.15 7.89 -6.72
CA ASP A 36 5.20 7.64 -8.16
C ASP A 36 5.59 6.18 -8.40
N LEU A 37 4.61 5.32 -8.60
CA LEU A 37 4.81 3.89 -8.79
C LEU A 37 5.51 3.53 -10.11
N ASN A 38 5.66 4.49 -11.02
CA ASN A 38 6.41 4.32 -12.27
C ASN A 38 7.89 4.74 -12.15
N ASN A 39 8.27 5.27 -10.99
CA ASN A 39 9.65 5.69 -10.74
C ASN A 39 10.32 4.70 -9.78
N ALA A 40 11.26 3.91 -10.31
CA ALA A 40 11.94 2.86 -9.54
C ALA A 40 12.63 3.38 -8.26
N ASN A 41 13.26 4.55 -8.33
CA ASN A 41 13.94 5.13 -7.17
C ASN A 41 12.95 5.58 -6.10
N LYS A 42 11.81 6.13 -6.49
CA LYS A 42 10.76 6.54 -5.56
C LYS A 42 10.11 5.36 -4.87
N VAL A 43 9.88 4.27 -5.60
CA VAL A 43 9.38 3.02 -5.03
C VAL A 43 10.36 2.45 -4.01
N TYR A 44 11.64 2.41 -4.36
CA TYR A 44 12.69 1.92 -3.47
C TYR A 44 12.76 2.74 -2.19
N ASP A 45 12.81 4.06 -2.31
CA ASP A 45 12.90 4.97 -1.17
C ASP A 45 11.68 4.86 -0.25
N PHE A 46 10.49 4.73 -0.83
CA PHE A 46 9.26 4.52 -0.07
C PHE A 46 9.30 3.20 0.72
N LEU A 47 9.69 2.10 0.08
CA LEU A 47 9.75 0.79 0.73
C LEU A 47 10.82 0.73 1.80
N LYS A 48 11.96 1.38 1.57
CA LYS A 48 13.04 1.49 2.54
C LYS A 48 12.61 2.28 3.78
N GLY A 49 11.86 3.36 3.59
CA GLY A 49 11.41 4.23 4.67
C GLY A 49 12.55 4.79 5.49
N THR A 50 12.27 5.14 6.74
CA THR A 50 13.26 5.72 7.66
C THR A 50 14.06 4.67 8.44
N ASN A 51 13.60 3.43 8.46
CA ASN A 51 14.17 2.37 9.29
C ASN A 51 15.16 1.46 8.56
N ASN A 52 15.46 1.72 7.30
CA ASN A 52 16.27 0.86 6.44
C ASN A 52 15.80 -0.60 6.37
N SER A 53 14.58 -0.87 6.79
CA SER A 53 13.96 -2.20 6.69
C SER A 53 13.28 -2.33 5.34
N LEU A 54 13.87 -3.14 4.49
CA LEU A 54 13.43 -3.26 3.10
C LEU A 54 12.67 -4.57 2.90
N TYR A 55 11.36 -4.45 2.68
CA TYR A 55 10.47 -5.57 2.46
C TYR A 55 9.58 -5.32 1.27
N HIS A 56 9.15 -6.39 0.60
CA HIS A 56 8.01 -6.34 -0.31
C HIS A 56 6.74 -6.00 0.49
N MET A 57 5.81 -5.32 -0.17
CA MET A 57 4.59 -4.86 0.47
C MET A 57 3.35 -5.32 -0.28
N TRP A 58 2.46 -6.06 0.39
CA TRP A 58 1.16 -6.41 -0.16
C TRP A 58 0.27 -5.19 -0.35
N PHE A 59 -0.42 -5.14 -1.48
CA PHE A 59 -1.59 -4.29 -1.66
C PHE A 59 -2.87 -5.07 -1.30
N ARG A 60 -3.95 -4.33 -1.06
CA ARG A 60 -5.29 -4.90 -0.90
C ARG A 60 -5.83 -5.49 -2.21
N ASP A 61 -5.30 -5.07 -3.34
CA ASP A 61 -5.76 -5.40 -4.67
C ASP A 61 -5.44 -6.85 -5.02
N GLY A 62 -6.46 -7.58 -5.50
CA GLY A 62 -6.25 -8.88 -6.12
C GLY A 62 -5.68 -8.73 -7.52
N TYR A 63 -5.29 -9.84 -8.09
CA TYR A 63 -4.87 -9.92 -9.49
C TYR A 63 -5.96 -10.58 -10.34
N THR A 64 -6.41 -9.89 -11.37
CA THR A 64 -7.54 -10.35 -12.20
C THR A 64 -7.27 -11.65 -12.97
N GLY A 65 -6.01 -11.95 -13.24
CA GLY A 65 -5.59 -13.17 -13.95
C GLY A 65 -5.54 -14.43 -13.09
N SER A 66 -5.67 -14.30 -11.77
CA SER A 66 -5.62 -15.45 -10.86
C SER A 66 -6.31 -15.15 -9.53
N PRO A 67 -7.30 -15.95 -9.10
CA PRO A 67 -7.96 -15.76 -7.81
C PRO A 67 -7.07 -16.06 -6.60
N ARG A 68 -5.90 -16.67 -6.82
CA ARG A 68 -4.95 -17.03 -5.77
C ARG A 68 -3.82 -16.01 -5.63
N SER A 69 -3.81 -14.97 -6.45
CA SER A 69 -2.74 -13.98 -6.48
C SER A 69 -3.25 -12.61 -6.08
N ALA A 70 -2.37 -11.81 -5.50
CA ALA A 70 -2.61 -10.42 -5.18
C ALA A 70 -1.47 -9.56 -5.69
N MET A 71 -1.70 -8.26 -5.76
CA MET A 71 -0.68 -7.29 -6.13
C MET A 71 0.23 -7.00 -4.93
N TYR A 72 1.50 -6.79 -5.21
CA TYR A 72 2.45 -6.31 -4.22
C TYR A 72 3.44 -5.34 -4.83
N LEU A 73 4.10 -4.57 -3.99
CA LEU A 73 5.15 -3.65 -4.40
C LEU A 73 6.50 -4.29 -4.09
N SER A 74 7.31 -4.47 -5.13
CA SER A 74 8.59 -5.17 -5.02
C SER A 74 9.74 -4.21 -4.81
N TYR A 75 10.55 -4.43 -3.77
CA TYR A 75 11.78 -3.67 -3.59
C TYR A 75 12.89 -4.09 -4.57
N SER A 76 12.90 -5.34 -4.96
CA SER A 76 13.94 -5.86 -5.86
C SER A 76 13.69 -5.47 -7.31
N PHE A 77 12.45 -5.54 -7.78
CA PHE A 77 12.08 -5.05 -9.10
C PHE A 77 11.76 -3.54 -9.11
N ARG A 78 11.58 -2.94 -7.94
CA ARG A 78 11.21 -1.52 -7.75
C ARG A 78 9.96 -1.14 -8.54
N SER A 79 8.99 -2.03 -8.54
CA SER A 79 7.74 -1.89 -9.27
C SER A 79 6.65 -2.78 -8.69
N MET A 80 5.42 -2.58 -9.16
CA MET A 80 4.32 -3.48 -8.84
C MET A 80 4.49 -4.82 -9.53
N ASN A 81 4.10 -5.86 -8.84
CA ASN A 81 4.06 -7.22 -9.36
C ASN A 81 2.91 -8.00 -8.71
N LYS A 82 2.75 -9.25 -9.09
CA LYS A 82 1.75 -10.16 -8.51
C LYS A 82 2.44 -11.39 -7.94
N ASP A 83 1.88 -11.95 -6.90
CA ASP A 83 2.35 -13.22 -6.36
C ASP A 83 1.20 -13.97 -5.69
N LEU A 84 1.42 -15.25 -5.41
CA LEU A 84 0.47 -16.07 -4.68
C LEU A 84 0.29 -15.53 -3.26
N ILE A 85 -0.94 -15.49 -2.79
CA ILE A 85 -1.28 -14.98 -1.45
C ILE A 85 -0.67 -15.82 -0.33
N THR A 86 -0.15 -17.00 -0.64
CA THR A 86 0.54 -17.88 0.30
C THR A 86 2.03 -17.60 0.44
N ASP A 87 2.58 -16.63 -0.31
CA ASP A 87 3.99 -16.27 -0.22
C ASP A 87 4.26 -15.54 1.11
N ALA A 88 5.03 -16.18 1.98
CA ALA A 88 5.41 -15.62 3.28
C ALA A 88 6.56 -14.59 3.18
N GLY A 89 7.16 -14.43 2.01
CA GLY A 89 8.26 -13.47 1.80
C GLY A 89 7.80 -12.03 1.57
N ILE A 90 6.48 -11.79 1.50
CA ILE A 90 5.92 -10.48 1.27
C ILE A 90 5.29 -9.98 2.57
N GLY A 91 5.71 -8.78 2.99
CA GLY A 91 5.25 -8.17 4.23
C GLY A 91 3.94 -7.42 4.10
N ALA A 92 3.29 -7.17 5.22
CA ALA A 92 2.13 -6.30 5.33
C ALA A 92 2.56 -4.96 5.95
N ARG A 93 2.11 -3.86 5.35
CA ARG A 93 2.22 -2.50 5.93
C ARG A 93 0.80 -2.00 6.21
N PRO A 94 0.30 -2.20 7.43
CA PRO A 94 -1.06 -1.77 7.77
C PRO A 94 -1.19 -0.25 7.68
N ALA A 95 -2.34 0.20 7.22
CA ALA A 95 -2.70 1.61 7.15
C ALA A 95 -3.92 1.90 8.01
N PHE A 96 -4.03 3.14 8.45
CA PHE A 96 -5.19 3.64 9.20
C PHE A 96 -5.31 5.15 8.99
N VAL A 97 -6.49 5.69 9.30
CA VAL A 97 -6.77 7.11 9.15
C VAL A 97 -6.72 7.78 10.52
N ILE A 98 -5.98 8.88 10.60
CA ILE A 98 -5.89 9.71 11.81
C ILE A 98 -6.60 11.02 11.56
N ASN A 99 -7.48 11.41 12.48
CA ASN A 99 -8.03 12.77 12.51
C ASN A 99 -7.04 13.69 13.24
N LEU A 100 -6.30 14.49 12.48
CA LEU A 100 -5.27 15.36 13.01
C LEU A 100 -5.79 16.43 13.99
N SER A 101 -7.08 16.77 13.93
CA SER A 101 -7.66 17.71 14.88
C SER A 101 -7.83 17.14 16.28
N LYS A 102 -7.73 15.82 16.45
CA LYS A 102 -7.94 15.11 17.72
C LYS A 102 -6.67 14.51 18.30
N VAL A 103 -5.51 14.75 17.70
CA VAL A 103 -4.22 14.24 18.17
C VAL A 103 -3.20 15.36 18.28
N ASN A 104 -2.30 15.24 19.24
CA ASN A 104 -1.15 16.13 19.32
C ASN A 104 -0.04 15.55 18.43
N TYR A 105 0.50 16.39 17.53
CA TYR A 105 1.57 15.97 16.66
C TYR A 105 2.55 17.11 16.42
N THR A 106 3.78 16.76 16.06
CA THR A 106 4.82 17.71 15.67
C THR A 106 5.37 17.31 14.32
N VAL A 107 5.49 18.25 13.41
CA VAL A 107 6.14 18.02 12.12
C VAL A 107 7.65 18.04 12.33
N THR A 108 8.31 16.90 12.12
CA THR A 108 9.76 16.74 12.29
C THR A 108 10.53 16.76 10.98
N GLY A 109 9.84 16.68 9.85
CA GLY A 109 10.43 16.69 8.53
C GLY A 109 9.40 16.36 7.46
N SER A 110 9.86 16.29 6.23
CA SER A 110 9.04 15.90 5.10
C SER A 110 9.81 15.00 4.15
N VAL A 111 9.08 14.14 3.43
CA VAL A 111 9.62 13.29 2.37
C VAL A 111 8.77 13.48 1.11
N ASN A 112 9.38 13.27 -0.04
CA ASN A 112 8.67 13.33 -1.31
C ASN A 112 8.97 12.08 -2.14
N TYR A 113 7.94 11.25 -2.31
CA TYR A 113 8.01 10.05 -3.13
C TYR A 113 7.30 10.20 -4.49
N LYS A 114 6.93 11.41 -4.83
CA LYS A 114 6.29 11.72 -6.11
C LYS A 114 7.25 12.05 -7.24
#